data_60037de9c24d1f97b89641a5436b6600
#
_entry.id   60037de9c24d1f97b89641a5436b6600
#
_cell.length_a   1.000
_cell.length_b   1.000
_cell.length_c   1.000
_cell.angle_alpha   90.00
_cell.angle_beta   90.00
_cell.angle_gamma   90.00
#
_symmetry.space_group_name_H-M   'P 1'
#
loop_
_entity.id
_entity.type
_entity.pdbx_description
1 polymer ?
#
loop_
_entity_poly.entity_id
_entity_poly.type
_entity_poly.pdbx_seq_one_letter_code
_entity_poly.pdbx_strand_id
1 'polypeptide(L)'
;EGAFSQDLAHIALTDQQVQTRLIHEVLGTLHSLGYQGLDVDFENVAAQDAQAYAQFISRLREALSPHNIPVLVALTAKTSRDQPGSLYEGHDYRLLAQAADYVLLMTYEWGYSYGPPIAIAPIRNVRQVIEYALTEMKAEQIFLGIPNYGYDWLLPYQQGRRAPSISNQEAVQLAIRHYAAIRYDQEAQSPWFRYVDGSGQEHEVWFEDARSIKAKLALAQEYDLYGVGYWNLMRPFPQNWVVLNSLYHIREELSSGTGFFSSSAV
;
A
#
# COMPACT_ATOMS: atom_id res chain seq x y z
N GLU A 1 -0.34 15.18 17.08
CA GLU A 1 0.14 13.78 17.21
C GLU A 1 -0.68 12.92 16.25
N GLY A 2 -0.02 12.14 15.37
CA GLY A 2 -0.69 11.28 14.38
C GLY A 2 -0.85 11.86 12.98
N ALA A 3 -0.19 12.96 12.62
CA ALA A 3 -0.08 13.48 11.26
C ALA A 3 1.34 13.28 10.73
N PHE A 4 1.47 12.99 9.45
CA PHE A 4 2.76 12.97 8.76
C PHE A 4 3.39 14.38 8.79
N SER A 5 4.67 14.46 9.21
CA SER A 5 5.36 15.74 9.39
C SER A 5 6.52 15.86 8.42
N GLN A 6 6.44 16.83 7.49
CA GLN A 6 7.54 17.15 6.59
C GLN A 6 8.80 17.60 7.35
N ASP A 7 8.64 18.35 8.45
CA ASP A 7 9.77 18.84 9.22
C ASP A 7 10.56 17.69 9.89
N LEU A 8 9.84 16.70 10.44
CA LEU A 8 10.48 15.50 11.00
C LEU A 8 11.14 14.65 9.91
N ALA A 9 10.48 14.50 8.76
CA ALA A 9 11.06 13.82 7.61
C ALA A 9 12.33 14.55 7.14
N HIS A 10 12.29 15.87 6.98
CA HIS A 10 13.44 16.68 6.59
C HIS A 10 14.63 16.46 7.53
N ILE A 11 14.44 16.54 8.86
CA ILE A 11 15.48 16.28 9.85
C ILE A 11 16.04 14.86 9.72
N ALA A 12 15.18 13.86 9.63
CA ALA A 12 15.60 12.47 9.50
C ALA A 12 16.40 12.20 8.21
N LEU A 13 16.06 12.93 7.13
CA LEU A 13 16.68 12.74 5.82
C LEU A 13 17.94 13.60 5.58
N THR A 14 18.17 14.66 6.37
CA THR A 14 19.27 15.61 6.14
C THR A 14 20.31 15.66 7.25
N ASP A 15 19.95 15.34 8.50
CA ASP A 15 20.88 15.33 9.63
C ASP A 15 21.60 13.98 9.75
N GLN A 16 22.90 13.97 9.47
CA GLN A 16 23.72 12.76 9.51
C GLN A 16 23.81 12.11 10.90
N GLN A 17 23.75 12.89 11.98
CA GLN A 17 23.80 12.36 13.34
C GLN A 17 22.49 11.66 13.69
N VAL A 18 21.35 12.25 13.28
CA VAL A 18 20.04 11.65 13.43
C VAL A 18 19.97 10.35 12.62
N GLN A 19 20.40 10.35 11.36
CA GLN A 19 20.44 9.15 10.53
C GLN A 19 21.29 8.03 11.13
N THR A 20 22.47 8.36 11.64
CA THR A 20 23.37 7.36 12.24
C THR A 20 22.72 6.68 13.46
N ARG A 21 22.07 7.47 14.33
CA ARG A 21 21.34 6.91 15.47
C ARG A 21 20.15 6.07 15.02
N LEU A 22 19.35 6.59 14.09
CA LEU A 22 18.17 5.88 13.58
C LEU A 22 18.55 4.53 12.95
N ILE A 23 19.58 4.50 12.12
CA ILE A 23 20.08 3.25 11.51
C ILE A 23 20.52 2.25 12.59
N HIS A 24 21.25 2.73 13.61
CA HIS A 24 21.69 1.88 14.72
C HIS A 24 20.52 1.31 15.53
N GLU A 25 19.53 2.13 15.85
CA GLU A 25 18.32 1.71 16.57
C GLU A 25 17.47 0.73 15.76
N VAL A 26 17.30 1.00 14.45
CA VAL A 26 16.60 0.09 13.53
C VAL A 26 17.29 -1.27 13.49
N LEU A 27 18.60 -1.30 13.28
CA LEU A 27 19.36 -2.54 13.24
C LEU A 27 19.25 -3.32 14.57
N GLY A 28 19.40 -2.63 15.70
CA GLY A 28 19.20 -3.23 17.02
C GLY A 28 17.80 -3.81 17.23
N THR A 29 16.78 -3.11 16.78
CA THR A 29 15.38 -3.56 16.85
C THR A 29 15.13 -4.79 15.97
N LEU A 30 15.59 -4.76 14.72
CA LEU A 30 15.44 -5.87 13.79
C LEU A 30 16.09 -7.15 14.33
N HIS A 31 17.29 -7.04 14.88
CA HIS A 31 18.00 -8.17 15.50
C HIS A 31 17.31 -8.69 16.76
N SER A 32 16.92 -7.78 17.68
CA SER A 32 16.35 -8.19 18.96
C SER A 32 14.98 -8.85 18.84
N LEU A 33 14.21 -8.46 17.82
CA LEU A 33 12.87 -9.00 17.55
C LEU A 33 12.85 -10.06 16.44
N GLY A 34 13.98 -10.34 15.80
CA GLY A 34 14.10 -11.35 14.76
C GLY A 34 13.40 -10.99 13.45
N TYR A 35 13.28 -9.68 13.14
CA TYR A 35 12.72 -9.23 11.87
C TYR A 35 13.68 -9.52 10.71
N GLN A 36 13.12 -9.86 9.55
CA GLN A 36 13.86 -10.33 8.38
C GLN A 36 13.87 -9.32 7.22
N GLY A 37 13.26 -8.17 7.41
CA GLY A 37 13.21 -7.09 6.42
C GLY A 37 12.81 -5.77 7.09
N LEU A 38 13.05 -4.67 6.38
CA LEU A 38 12.64 -3.32 6.77
C LEU A 38 11.76 -2.73 5.68
N ASP A 39 10.57 -2.25 6.04
CA ASP A 39 9.74 -1.40 5.20
C ASP A 39 9.87 0.05 5.67
N VAL A 40 10.23 0.95 4.76
CA VAL A 40 10.42 2.39 5.03
C VAL A 40 9.27 3.15 4.38
N ASP A 41 8.43 3.76 5.22
CA ASP A 41 7.21 4.45 4.82
C ASP A 41 7.24 5.92 5.26
N PHE A 42 7.88 6.79 4.45
CA PHE A 42 7.85 8.25 4.60
C PHE A 42 6.89 8.84 3.58
N GLU A 43 5.65 9.12 3.96
CA GLU A 43 4.63 9.54 3.00
C GLU A 43 4.68 11.02 2.61
N ASN A 44 5.14 11.90 3.47
CA ASN A 44 5.11 13.35 3.24
C ASN A 44 6.52 13.94 3.15
N VAL A 45 7.25 13.57 2.10
CA VAL A 45 8.60 14.05 1.83
C VAL A 45 8.53 15.27 0.90
N ALA A 46 9.21 16.37 1.27
CA ALA A 46 9.26 17.56 0.44
C ALA A 46 10.06 17.29 -0.86
N ALA A 47 9.70 17.96 -1.96
CA ALA A 47 10.38 17.83 -3.25
C ALA A 47 11.90 18.03 -3.16
N GLN A 48 12.32 19.02 -2.37
CA GLN A 48 13.75 19.33 -2.13
C GLN A 48 14.51 18.20 -1.43
N ASP A 49 13.83 17.31 -0.71
CA ASP A 49 14.41 16.22 0.07
C ASP A 49 14.42 14.88 -0.69
N ALA A 50 13.93 14.83 -1.94
CA ALA A 50 13.86 13.59 -2.73
C ALA A 50 15.23 12.90 -2.88
N GLN A 51 16.30 13.66 -3.15
CA GLN A 51 17.67 13.15 -3.25
C GLN A 51 18.19 12.66 -1.88
N ALA A 52 17.91 13.41 -0.81
CA ALA A 52 18.29 13.04 0.55
C ALA A 52 17.58 11.78 1.01
N TYR A 53 16.31 11.61 0.61
CA TYR A 53 15.52 10.40 0.88
C TYR A 53 16.19 9.17 0.23
N ALA A 54 16.52 9.23 -1.05
CA ALA A 54 17.21 8.12 -1.71
C ALA A 54 18.58 7.81 -1.09
N GLN A 55 19.35 8.83 -0.70
CA GLN A 55 20.62 8.66 0.00
C GLN A 55 20.43 7.99 1.37
N PHE A 56 19.40 8.35 2.12
CA PHE A 56 19.08 7.70 3.40
C PHE A 56 18.71 6.22 3.20
N ILE A 57 17.89 5.89 2.20
CA ILE A 57 17.55 4.50 1.86
C ILE A 57 18.82 3.71 1.48
N SER A 58 19.73 4.29 0.68
CA SER A 58 21.00 3.65 0.35
C SER A 58 21.84 3.34 1.61
N ARG A 59 21.92 4.29 2.55
CA ARG A 59 22.64 4.09 3.83
C ARG A 59 22.00 3.00 4.69
N LEU A 60 20.67 2.93 4.75
CA LEU A 60 19.96 1.84 5.42
C LEU A 60 20.29 0.50 4.77
N ARG A 61 20.21 0.41 3.45
CA ARG A 61 20.54 -0.81 2.69
C ARG A 61 21.98 -1.24 2.91
N GLU A 62 22.95 -0.32 2.85
CA GLU A 62 24.36 -0.60 3.14
C GLU A 62 24.58 -1.15 4.55
N ALA A 63 23.87 -0.60 5.55
CA ALA A 63 23.97 -1.06 6.94
C ALA A 63 23.30 -2.43 7.17
N LEU A 64 22.19 -2.73 6.47
CA LEU A 64 21.39 -3.94 6.67
C LEU A 64 21.84 -5.12 5.79
N SER A 65 22.45 -4.84 4.62
CA SER A 65 22.90 -5.85 3.67
C SER A 65 23.86 -6.91 4.27
N PRO A 66 24.84 -6.58 5.14
CA PRO A 66 25.69 -7.58 5.79
C PRO A 66 24.94 -8.57 6.68
N HIS A 67 23.73 -8.24 7.08
CA HIS A 67 22.84 -9.06 7.91
C HIS A 67 21.77 -9.81 7.10
N ASN A 68 21.81 -9.71 5.76
CA ASN A 68 20.81 -10.26 4.83
C ASN A 68 19.39 -9.75 5.12
N ILE A 69 19.26 -8.49 5.55
CA ILE A 69 17.98 -7.84 5.82
C ILE A 69 17.70 -6.89 4.65
N PRO A 70 16.73 -7.21 3.76
CA PRO A 70 16.38 -6.35 2.64
C PRO A 70 15.65 -5.10 3.11
N VAL A 71 15.78 -4.01 2.32
CA VAL A 71 15.07 -2.75 2.49
C VAL A 71 14.03 -2.61 1.40
N LEU A 72 12.77 -2.49 1.82
CA LEU A 72 11.63 -2.12 1.00
C LEU A 72 11.32 -0.64 1.26
N VAL A 73 10.86 0.09 0.25
CA VAL A 73 10.37 1.46 0.39
C VAL A 73 8.95 1.59 -0.15
N ALA A 74 8.04 2.15 0.65
CA ALA A 74 6.68 2.44 0.23
C ALA A 74 6.67 3.72 -0.63
N LEU A 75 5.99 3.65 -1.79
CA LEU A 75 5.91 4.74 -2.77
C LEU A 75 4.46 5.14 -3.00
N THR A 76 4.20 6.44 -2.95
CA THR A 76 2.89 7.00 -3.31
C THR A 76 2.56 6.72 -4.78
N ALA A 77 1.27 6.54 -5.08
CA ALA A 77 0.79 6.13 -6.40
C ALA A 77 0.92 7.26 -7.45
N LYS A 78 2.03 7.30 -8.19
CA LYS A 78 2.28 8.26 -9.28
C LYS A 78 2.00 7.65 -10.64
N THR A 79 1.56 8.51 -11.57
CA THR A 79 1.34 8.16 -12.99
C THR A 79 2.27 8.93 -13.93
N SER A 80 3.12 9.81 -13.39
CA SER A 80 4.15 10.55 -14.14
C SER A 80 5.26 11.00 -13.19
N ARG A 81 6.43 11.32 -13.76
CA ARG A 81 7.57 11.83 -13.00
C ARG A 81 7.24 13.14 -12.29
N ASP A 82 6.63 14.07 -13.01
CA ASP A 82 6.37 15.43 -12.55
C ASP A 82 4.94 15.58 -11.99
N GLN A 83 4.37 14.51 -11.43
CA GLN A 83 3.06 14.59 -10.81
C GLN A 83 3.09 15.56 -9.63
N PRO A 84 2.29 16.65 -9.67
CA PRO A 84 2.33 17.68 -8.63
C PRO A 84 1.62 17.22 -7.37
N GLY A 85 2.06 17.74 -6.22
CA GLY A 85 1.44 17.54 -4.92
C GLY A 85 2.41 17.08 -3.85
N SER A 86 2.20 17.54 -2.63
CA SER A 86 3.10 17.32 -1.48
C SER A 86 3.33 15.84 -1.12
N LEU A 87 2.40 14.95 -1.51
CA LEU A 87 2.55 13.50 -1.32
C LEU A 87 3.40 12.83 -2.41
N TYR A 88 3.62 13.49 -3.55
CA TYR A 88 4.21 12.88 -4.74
C TYR A 88 5.62 13.36 -5.04
N GLU A 89 5.90 14.65 -4.84
CA GLU A 89 7.09 15.32 -5.36
C GLU A 89 8.38 14.82 -4.70
N GLY A 90 8.34 14.41 -3.42
CA GLY A 90 9.48 13.83 -2.71
C GLY A 90 9.77 12.35 -3.06
N HIS A 91 8.86 11.70 -3.79
CA HIS A 91 9.00 10.29 -4.20
C HIS A 91 9.52 10.20 -5.64
N ASP A 92 10.83 10.31 -5.82
CA ASP A 92 11.48 9.98 -7.11
C ASP A 92 11.61 8.47 -7.24
N TYR A 93 10.78 7.87 -8.10
CA TYR A 93 10.71 6.42 -8.30
C TYR A 93 12.03 5.81 -8.71
N ARG A 94 12.76 6.46 -9.63
CA ARG A 94 14.05 5.97 -10.12
C ARG A 94 15.11 5.98 -9.03
N LEU A 95 15.23 7.07 -8.30
CA LEU A 95 16.22 7.20 -7.24
C LEU A 95 15.94 6.22 -6.09
N LEU A 96 14.69 6.09 -5.68
CA LEU A 96 14.31 5.20 -4.59
C LEU A 96 14.43 3.72 -4.97
N ALA A 97 14.07 3.34 -6.19
CA ALA A 97 14.25 1.98 -6.68
C ALA A 97 15.73 1.58 -6.83
N GLN A 98 16.61 2.53 -7.14
CA GLN A 98 18.07 2.27 -7.15
C GLN A 98 18.63 2.12 -5.74
N ALA A 99 18.06 2.82 -4.77
CA ALA A 99 18.52 2.85 -3.39
C ALA A 99 18.04 1.64 -2.57
N ALA A 100 16.83 1.16 -2.80
CA ALA A 100 16.19 0.05 -2.09
C ALA A 100 16.45 -1.31 -2.78
N ASP A 101 16.10 -2.39 -2.09
CA ASP A 101 16.03 -3.74 -2.69
C ASP A 101 14.69 -3.93 -3.40
N TYR A 102 13.61 -3.45 -2.78
CA TYR A 102 12.24 -3.55 -3.28
C TYR A 102 11.48 -2.25 -3.07
N VAL A 103 10.37 -2.10 -3.79
CA VAL A 103 9.41 -1.02 -3.62
C VAL A 103 8.00 -1.56 -3.44
N LEU A 104 7.19 -0.92 -2.61
CA LEU A 104 5.75 -1.15 -2.50
C LEU A 104 5.02 0.04 -3.12
N LEU A 105 4.30 -0.17 -4.21
CA LEU A 105 3.43 0.85 -4.77
C LEU A 105 2.14 0.91 -3.97
N MET A 106 1.86 2.01 -3.28
CA MET A 106 0.64 2.22 -2.51
C MET A 106 -0.55 2.54 -3.42
N THR A 107 -0.98 1.57 -4.23
CA THR A 107 -2.02 1.68 -5.26
C THR A 107 -3.43 1.61 -4.67
N TYR A 108 -3.73 2.52 -3.74
CA TYR A 108 -5.01 2.68 -3.05
C TYR A 108 -5.24 4.15 -2.66
N GLU A 109 -6.33 4.44 -1.93
CA GLU A 109 -6.74 5.78 -1.46
C GLU A 109 -7.15 6.76 -2.60
N TRP A 110 -7.60 6.26 -3.77
CA TRP A 110 -8.34 7.12 -4.71
C TRP A 110 -9.69 7.49 -4.12
N GLY A 111 -10.49 6.52 -3.65
CA GLY A 111 -11.54 6.76 -2.67
C GLY A 111 -10.94 6.75 -1.28
N TYR A 112 -11.01 7.85 -0.57
CA TYR A 112 -10.46 8.00 0.78
C TYR A 112 -11.42 8.74 1.71
N SER A 113 -11.13 8.73 2.99
CA SER A 113 -12.06 9.16 4.04
C SER A 113 -12.59 10.59 3.90
N TYR A 114 -11.88 11.51 3.26
CA TYR A 114 -12.30 12.90 3.08
C TYR A 114 -12.68 13.24 1.62
N GLY A 115 -12.44 12.32 0.70
CA GLY A 115 -12.80 12.46 -0.71
C GLY A 115 -14.25 12.06 -1.01
N PRO A 116 -14.69 12.25 -2.26
CA PRO A 116 -16.01 11.78 -2.71
C PRO A 116 -16.07 10.25 -2.77
N PRO A 117 -17.28 9.64 -2.74
CA PRO A 117 -17.44 8.20 -2.83
C PRO A 117 -17.03 7.68 -4.21
N ILE A 118 -15.91 6.98 -4.24
CA ILE A 118 -15.38 6.23 -5.39
C ILE A 118 -14.64 4.98 -4.89
N ALA A 119 -14.32 4.06 -5.81
CA ALA A 119 -13.52 2.88 -5.49
C ALA A 119 -12.18 3.26 -4.84
N ILE A 120 -11.75 2.48 -3.84
CA ILE A 120 -10.49 2.69 -3.11
C ILE A 120 -9.30 2.52 -4.04
N ALA A 121 -9.35 1.52 -4.92
CA ALA A 121 -8.29 1.20 -5.87
C ALA A 121 -8.90 0.82 -7.25
N PRO A 122 -9.37 1.81 -8.04
CA PRO A 122 -9.91 1.56 -9.36
C PRO A 122 -8.85 0.92 -10.26
N ILE A 123 -9.18 -0.18 -10.90
CA ILE A 123 -8.21 -1.02 -11.64
C ILE A 123 -7.45 -0.26 -12.72
N ARG A 124 -8.12 0.69 -13.39
CA ARG A 124 -7.49 1.55 -14.40
C ARG A 124 -6.39 2.42 -13.81
N ASN A 125 -6.64 2.99 -12.63
CA ASN A 125 -5.67 3.83 -11.94
C ASN A 125 -4.47 3.02 -11.45
N VAL A 126 -4.74 1.82 -10.90
CA VAL A 126 -3.70 0.87 -10.49
C VAL A 126 -2.79 0.54 -11.69
N ARG A 127 -3.37 0.20 -12.84
CA ARG A 127 -2.63 -0.08 -14.07
C ARG A 127 -1.73 1.09 -14.50
N GLN A 128 -2.25 2.31 -14.50
CA GLN A 128 -1.49 3.51 -14.87
C GLN A 128 -0.26 3.72 -13.97
N VAL A 129 -0.38 3.43 -12.67
CA VAL A 129 0.76 3.51 -11.74
C VAL A 129 1.79 2.44 -12.05
N ILE A 130 1.38 1.20 -12.32
CA ILE A 130 2.30 0.11 -12.72
C ILE A 130 3.03 0.49 -14.01
N GLU A 131 2.31 0.94 -15.04
CA GLU A 131 2.88 1.32 -16.33
C GLU A 131 3.91 2.45 -16.19
N TYR A 132 3.63 3.45 -15.35
CA TYR A 132 4.61 4.48 -15.04
C TYR A 132 5.80 3.92 -14.27
N ALA A 133 5.57 3.13 -13.23
CA ALA A 133 6.64 2.54 -12.42
C ALA A 133 7.63 1.73 -13.27
N LEU A 134 7.14 0.97 -14.25
CA LEU A 134 7.95 0.17 -15.16
C LEU A 134 8.83 1.02 -16.12
N THR A 135 8.56 2.31 -16.27
CA THR A 135 9.47 3.22 -16.97
C THR A 135 10.67 3.66 -16.11
N GLU A 136 10.59 3.49 -14.79
CA GLU A 136 11.58 3.97 -13.84
C GLU A 136 12.34 2.85 -13.12
N MET A 137 11.78 1.63 -13.04
CA MET A 137 12.32 0.50 -12.29
C MET A 137 11.93 -0.84 -12.91
N LYS A 138 12.53 -1.92 -12.41
CA LYS A 138 12.27 -3.27 -12.88
C LYS A 138 11.05 -3.90 -12.19
N ALA A 139 10.31 -4.74 -12.92
CA ALA A 139 9.14 -5.46 -12.39
C ALA A 139 9.49 -6.32 -11.16
N GLU A 140 10.67 -6.96 -11.17
CA GLU A 140 11.14 -7.85 -10.11
C GLU A 140 11.50 -7.11 -8.80
N GLN A 141 11.38 -5.79 -8.76
CA GLN A 141 11.54 -4.99 -7.54
C GLN A 141 10.21 -4.55 -6.95
N ILE A 142 9.08 -4.74 -7.66
CA ILE A 142 7.81 -4.11 -7.35
C ILE A 142 6.87 -5.06 -6.61
N PHE A 143 6.43 -4.63 -5.42
CA PHE A 143 5.23 -5.16 -4.77
C PHE A 143 4.05 -4.26 -5.09
N LEU A 144 2.94 -4.85 -5.55
CA LEU A 144 1.70 -4.14 -5.78
C LEU A 144 0.92 -4.01 -4.47
N GLY A 145 0.63 -2.79 -4.04
CA GLY A 145 -0.19 -2.51 -2.88
C GLY A 145 -1.67 -2.83 -3.14
N ILE A 146 -2.28 -3.64 -2.29
CA ILE A 146 -3.69 -4.05 -2.38
C ILE A 146 -4.41 -3.63 -1.09
N PRO A 147 -5.50 -2.83 -1.18
CA PRO A 147 -6.32 -2.54 -0.01
C PRO A 147 -7.21 -3.72 0.34
N ASN A 148 -7.48 -3.93 1.63
CA ASN A 148 -8.46 -4.90 2.10
C ASN A 148 -9.50 -4.28 3.03
N TYR A 149 -9.95 -3.08 2.67
CA TYR A 149 -10.90 -2.27 3.43
C TYR A 149 -11.82 -1.49 2.47
N GLY A 150 -12.77 -0.77 3.05
CA GLY A 150 -13.67 0.13 2.36
C GLY A 150 -13.97 1.37 3.17
N TYR A 151 -14.81 2.22 2.61
CA TYR A 151 -15.34 3.40 3.26
C TYR A 151 -16.86 3.46 3.11
N ASP A 152 -17.51 4.06 4.11
CA ASP A 152 -18.95 4.30 4.17
C ASP A 152 -19.23 5.81 4.17
N TRP A 153 -19.61 6.36 3.01
CA TRP A 153 -19.87 7.79 2.86
C TRP A 153 -21.33 8.12 3.10
N LEU A 154 -21.58 9.11 3.95
CA LEU A 154 -22.88 9.71 4.10
C LEU A 154 -23.19 10.64 2.90
N LEU A 155 -24.37 10.51 2.30
CA LEU A 155 -24.83 11.32 1.18
C LEU A 155 -25.82 12.41 1.63
N PRO A 156 -25.91 13.58 0.93
CA PRO A 156 -24.98 13.97 -0.14
C PRO A 156 -23.56 14.19 0.40
N TYR A 157 -22.55 13.86 -0.42
CA TYR A 157 -21.17 14.10 -0.06
C TYR A 157 -20.93 15.58 0.30
N GLN A 158 -20.17 15.81 1.37
CA GLN A 158 -19.77 17.14 1.81
C GLN A 158 -18.27 17.16 2.03
N GLN A 159 -17.60 18.10 1.39
CA GLN A 159 -16.16 18.27 1.56
C GLN A 159 -15.79 18.49 3.04
N GLY A 160 -14.74 17.81 3.50
CA GLY A 160 -14.30 17.85 4.91
C GLY A 160 -15.06 16.93 5.86
N ARG A 161 -16.16 16.30 5.44
CA ARG A 161 -16.81 15.25 6.21
C ARG A 161 -16.05 13.94 6.05
N ARG A 162 -15.61 13.37 7.16
CA ARG A 162 -14.91 12.10 7.17
C ARG A 162 -15.85 10.93 7.00
N ALA A 163 -15.59 10.08 5.99
CA ALA A 163 -16.20 8.77 5.88
C ALA A 163 -15.48 7.78 6.81
N PRO A 164 -16.19 6.97 7.62
CA PRO A 164 -15.57 5.92 8.40
C PRO A 164 -14.99 4.84 7.50
N SER A 165 -13.79 4.38 7.86
CA SER A 165 -13.17 3.22 7.22
C SER A 165 -13.75 1.95 7.85
N ILE A 166 -14.13 0.98 7.02
CA ILE A 166 -14.74 -0.28 7.41
C ILE A 166 -13.99 -1.47 6.81
N SER A 167 -14.06 -2.62 7.45
CA SER A 167 -13.56 -3.86 6.87
C SER A 167 -14.49 -4.35 5.76
N ASN A 168 -13.97 -5.19 4.86
CA ASN A 168 -14.78 -5.82 3.82
C ASN A 168 -15.92 -6.68 4.39
N GLN A 169 -15.70 -7.29 5.55
CA GLN A 169 -16.75 -8.05 6.26
C GLN A 169 -17.85 -7.12 6.79
N GLU A 170 -17.48 -5.99 7.39
CA GLU A 170 -18.46 -4.98 7.84
C GLU A 170 -19.28 -4.43 6.69
N ALA A 171 -18.66 -4.18 5.52
CA ALA A 171 -19.37 -3.74 4.32
C ALA A 171 -20.46 -4.76 3.90
N VAL A 172 -20.12 -6.05 3.87
CA VAL A 172 -21.10 -7.11 3.57
C VAL A 172 -22.20 -7.18 4.63
N GLN A 173 -21.85 -7.06 5.93
CA GLN A 173 -22.85 -7.07 7.01
C GLN A 173 -23.78 -5.85 6.95
N LEU A 174 -23.26 -4.67 6.57
CA LEU A 174 -24.09 -3.49 6.33
C LEU A 174 -25.08 -3.73 5.18
N ALA A 175 -24.62 -4.29 4.06
CA ALA A 175 -25.49 -4.63 2.93
C ALA A 175 -26.60 -5.59 3.35
N ILE A 176 -26.29 -6.64 4.12
CA ILE A 176 -27.27 -7.60 4.63
C ILE A 176 -28.27 -6.91 5.57
N ARG A 177 -27.79 -6.15 6.53
CA ARG A 177 -28.61 -5.45 7.55
C ARG A 177 -29.64 -4.50 6.93
N HIS A 178 -29.24 -3.82 5.84
CA HIS A 178 -30.07 -2.83 5.17
C HIS A 178 -30.73 -3.34 3.88
N TYR A 179 -30.67 -4.67 3.64
CA TYR A 179 -31.21 -5.30 2.43
C TYR A 179 -30.73 -4.65 1.13
N ALA A 180 -29.48 -4.15 1.14
CA ALA A 180 -28.86 -3.48 0.01
C ALA A 180 -28.22 -4.50 -0.95
N ALA A 181 -28.46 -4.36 -2.25
CA ALA A 181 -27.83 -5.20 -3.25
C ALA A 181 -26.40 -4.71 -3.53
N ILE A 182 -25.41 -5.55 -3.27
CA ILE A 182 -24.03 -5.28 -3.65
C ILE A 182 -23.90 -5.35 -5.16
N ARG A 183 -23.52 -4.25 -5.77
CA ARG A 183 -23.22 -4.10 -7.21
C ARG A 183 -21.71 -4.26 -7.45
N TYR A 184 -21.34 -4.37 -8.70
CA TYR A 184 -19.94 -4.41 -9.10
C TYR A 184 -19.73 -3.45 -10.26
N ASP A 185 -18.86 -2.46 -10.06
CA ASP A 185 -18.49 -1.51 -11.11
C ASP A 185 -17.48 -2.18 -12.05
N GLN A 186 -17.81 -2.27 -13.33
CA GLN A 186 -16.99 -2.97 -14.32
C GLN A 186 -15.75 -2.15 -14.74
N GLU A 187 -15.78 -0.83 -14.64
CA GLU A 187 -14.65 0.02 -14.98
C GLU A 187 -13.65 0.09 -13.82
N ALA A 188 -14.15 0.30 -12.60
CA ALA A 188 -13.31 0.31 -11.41
C ALA A 188 -12.88 -1.10 -10.97
N GLN A 189 -13.59 -2.15 -11.41
CA GLN A 189 -13.45 -3.52 -10.93
C GLN A 189 -13.54 -3.59 -9.40
N SER A 190 -14.57 -2.95 -8.83
CA SER A 190 -14.76 -2.83 -7.38
C SER A 190 -16.23 -2.97 -7.00
N PRO A 191 -16.55 -3.63 -5.86
CA PRO A 191 -17.90 -3.73 -5.33
C PRO A 191 -18.31 -2.44 -4.64
N TRP A 192 -19.61 -2.12 -4.75
CA TRP A 192 -20.23 -0.99 -4.09
C TRP A 192 -21.72 -1.20 -3.87
N PHE A 193 -22.32 -0.41 -2.95
CA PHE A 193 -23.77 -0.37 -2.75
C PHE A 193 -24.18 0.94 -2.10
N ARG A 194 -25.51 1.20 -2.14
CA ARG A 194 -26.15 2.27 -1.36
C ARG A 194 -27.14 1.68 -0.41
N TYR A 195 -27.34 2.35 0.71
CA TYR A 195 -28.36 2.02 1.69
C TYR A 195 -28.88 3.28 2.37
N VAL A 196 -30.02 3.14 3.05
CA VAL A 196 -30.59 4.19 3.92
C VAL A 196 -30.52 3.67 5.35
N ASP A 197 -29.96 4.46 6.25
CA ASP A 197 -29.85 4.10 7.66
C ASP A 197 -31.18 4.29 8.43
N GLY A 198 -31.21 3.94 9.73
CA GLY A 198 -32.39 4.06 10.58
C GLY A 198 -32.86 5.51 10.84
N SER A 199 -32.03 6.51 10.51
CA SER A 199 -32.38 7.93 10.59
C SER A 199 -32.88 8.52 9.26
N GLY A 200 -32.93 7.72 8.20
CA GLY A 200 -33.30 8.13 6.86
C GLY A 200 -32.21 8.77 6.04
N GLN A 201 -30.93 8.63 6.48
CA GLN A 201 -29.77 9.14 5.75
C GLN A 201 -29.33 8.13 4.69
N GLU A 202 -29.03 8.63 3.50
CA GLU A 202 -28.51 7.81 2.41
C GLU A 202 -26.98 7.68 2.54
N HIS A 203 -26.48 6.48 2.30
CA HIS A 203 -25.06 6.13 2.33
C HIS A 203 -24.61 5.48 1.02
N GLU A 204 -23.33 5.64 0.67
CA GLU A 204 -22.67 4.91 -0.40
C GLU A 204 -21.40 4.26 0.14
N VAL A 205 -21.26 2.95 -0.11
CA VAL A 205 -20.15 2.14 0.35
C VAL A 205 -19.38 1.60 -0.85
N TRP A 206 -18.05 1.79 -0.82
CA TRP A 206 -17.11 1.12 -1.71
C TRP A 206 -16.14 0.31 -0.87
N PHE A 207 -15.79 -0.89 -1.33
CA PHE A 207 -14.94 -1.81 -0.58
C PHE A 207 -14.23 -2.79 -1.53
N GLU A 208 -13.57 -3.81 -0.99
CA GLU A 208 -12.94 -4.87 -1.79
C GLU A 208 -13.64 -6.21 -1.54
N ASP A 209 -13.74 -7.05 -2.58
CA ASP A 209 -14.21 -8.43 -2.49
C ASP A 209 -13.30 -9.39 -3.27
N ALA A 210 -13.62 -10.67 -3.29
CA ALA A 210 -12.84 -11.69 -3.99
C ALA A 210 -12.66 -11.37 -5.49
N ARG A 211 -13.62 -10.70 -6.13
CA ARG A 211 -13.57 -10.33 -7.56
C ARG A 211 -12.56 -9.20 -7.79
N SER A 212 -12.63 -8.15 -6.98
CA SER A 212 -11.74 -7.00 -7.08
C SER A 212 -10.29 -7.35 -6.69
N ILE A 213 -10.11 -8.21 -5.70
CA ILE A 213 -8.80 -8.76 -5.34
C ILE A 213 -8.23 -9.57 -6.49
N LYS A 214 -9.03 -10.48 -7.09
CA LYS A 214 -8.59 -11.27 -8.24
C LYS A 214 -8.16 -10.40 -9.42
N ALA A 215 -8.87 -9.31 -9.69
CA ALA A 215 -8.51 -8.37 -10.75
C ALA A 215 -7.15 -7.70 -10.50
N LYS A 216 -6.85 -7.30 -9.24
CA LYS A 216 -5.56 -6.72 -8.86
C LYS A 216 -4.42 -7.74 -8.90
N LEU A 217 -4.66 -8.96 -8.43
CA LEU A 217 -3.68 -10.05 -8.53
C LEU A 217 -3.37 -10.39 -10.00
N ALA A 218 -4.38 -10.34 -10.88
CA ALA A 218 -4.17 -10.54 -12.31
C ALA A 218 -3.27 -9.46 -12.93
N LEU A 219 -3.33 -8.20 -12.46
CA LEU A 219 -2.38 -7.17 -12.89
C LEU A 219 -0.95 -7.50 -12.45
N ALA A 220 -0.75 -7.94 -11.21
CA ALA A 220 0.57 -8.32 -10.73
C ALA A 220 1.18 -9.45 -11.59
N GLN A 221 0.36 -10.41 -12.01
CA GLN A 221 0.79 -11.47 -12.93
C GLN A 221 1.02 -10.97 -14.37
N GLU A 222 0.12 -10.10 -14.90
CA GLU A 222 0.23 -9.53 -16.24
C GLU A 222 1.53 -8.77 -16.47
N TYR A 223 2.02 -8.08 -15.44
CA TYR A 223 3.25 -7.27 -15.50
C TYR A 223 4.46 -7.96 -14.87
N ASP A 224 4.39 -9.24 -14.53
CA ASP A 224 5.46 -10.02 -13.90
C ASP A 224 6.07 -9.31 -12.68
N LEU A 225 5.23 -8.70 -11.85
CA LEU A 225 5.69 -8.01 -10.64
C LEU A 225 6.21 -9.02 -9.62
N TYR A 226 7.14 -8.57 -8.75
CA TYR A 226 7.74 -9.43 -7.71
C TYR A 226 6.69 -10.04 -6.77
N GLY A 227 5.67 -9.27 -6.39
CA GLY A 227 4.64 -9.74 -5.49
C GLY A 227 3.58 -8.71 -5.18
N VAL A 228 2.86 -8.93 -4.09
CA VAL A 228 1.81 -8.04 -3.59
C VAL A 228 1.99 -7.77 -2.10
N GLY A 229 1.58 -6.59 -1.66
CA GLY A 229 1.51 -6.21 -0.26
C GLY A 229 0.11 -5.72 0.10
N TYR A 230 -0.34 -6.00 1.32
CA TYR A 230 -1.70 -5.64 1.74
C TYR A 230 -1.71 -4.55 2.80
N TRP A 231 -2.58 -3.55 2.64
CA TRP A 231 -2.96 -2.63 3.68
C TRP A 231 -4.42 -2.92 4.09
N ASN A 232 -4.73 -3.47 5.32
CA ASN A 232 -3.74 -3.93 6.29
C ASN A 232 -4.19 -5.28 6.91
N LEU A 233 -3.28 -5.96 7.59
CA LEU A 233 -3.54 -7.25 8.25
C LEU A 233 -4.50 -7.17 9.44
N MET A 234 -4.75 -5.98 9.98
CA MET A 234 -5.64 -5.75 11.13
C MET A 234 -7.12 -6.00 10.80
N ARG A 235 -7.45 -6.19 9.52
CA ARG A 235 -8.82 -6.44 9.03
C ARG A 235 -8.88 -7.81 8.36
N PRO A 236 -9.34 -8.85 9.06
CA PRO A 236 -9.45 -10.18 8.50
C PRO A 236 -10.31 -10.22 7.24
N PHE A 237 -9.79 -10.84 6.19
CA PHE A 237 -10.50 -11.04 4.93
C PHE A 237 -10.22 -12.44 4.38
N PRO A 238 -10.89 -13.49 4.92
CA PRO A 238 -10.62 -14.89 4.56
C PRO A 238 -10.74 -15.18 3.07
N GLN A 239 -11.66 -14.53 2.37
CA GLN A 239 -11.87 -14.72 0.92
C GLN A 239 -10.62 -14.34 0.12
N ASN A 240 -9.83 -13.38 0.60
CA ASN A 240 -8.55 -13.02 -0.03
C ASN A 240 -7.60 -14.22 -0.08
N TRP A 241 -7.48 -14.96 1.01
CA TRP A 241 -6.58 -16.11 1.10
C TRP A 241 -7.00 -17.23 0.15
N VAL A 242 -8.31 -17.44 -0.04
CA VAL A 242 -8.83 -18.41 -1.02
C VAL A 242 -8.45 -18.01 -2.45
N VAL A 243 -8.62 -16.72 -2.80
CA VAL A 243 -8.24 -16.22 -4.14
C VAL A 243 -6.74 -16.32 -4.34
N LEU A 244 -5.96 -15.84 -3.37
CA LEU A 244 -4.50 -15.86 -3.43
C LEU A 244 -3.98 -17.30 -3.61
N ASN A 245 -4.47 -18.25 -2.81
CA ASN A 245 -4.06 -19.66 -2.89
C ASN A 245 -4.52 -20.34 -4.19
N SER A 246 -5.54 -19.81 -4.87
CA SER A 246 -5.97 -20.30 -6.18
C SER A 246 -5.06 -19.86 -7.34
N LEU A 247 -4.29 -18.81 -7.15
CA LEU A 247 -3.42 -18.20 -8.16
C LEU A 247 -1.93 -18.42 -7.89
N TYR A 248 -1.56 -18.57 -6.62
CA TYR A 248 -0.19 -18.73 -6.17
C TYR A 248 -0.06 -19.94 -5.25
N HIS A 249 1.09 -20.58 -5.28
CA HIS A 249 1.40 -21.65 -4.34
C HIS A 249 1.95 -21.05 -3.04
N ILE A 250 1.08 -20.92 -2.04
CA ILE A 250 1.48 -20.42 -0.72
C ILE A 250 2.25 -21.54 0.00
N ARG A 251 3.51 -21.29 0.35
CA ARG A 251 4.30 -22.21 1.16
C ARG A 251 3.89 -22.06 2.62
N GLU A 252 3.43 -23.14 3.23
CA GLU A 252 3.33 -23.23 4.67
C GLU A 252 4.73 -23.53 5.22
N GLU A 253 5.39 -22.54 5.83
CA GLU A 253 6.55 -22.83 6.65
C GLU A 253 6.07 -23.48 7.94
N LEU A 254 6.21 -24.80 8.03
CA LEU A 254 6.17 -25.48 9.32
C LEU A 254 7.27 -24.87 10.18
N SER A 255 6.91 -24.36 11.35
CA SER A 255 7.77 -23.67 12.31
C SER A 255 8.97 -24.55 12.73
N SER A 256 10.00 -24.58 11.91
CA SER A 256 11.34 -25.01 12.28
C SER A 256 12.24 -23.79 12.13
N GLY A 257 12.62 -23.18 13.23
CA GLY A 257 13.44 -21.99 13.29
C GLY A 257 14.75 -22.16 12.52
N THR A 258 14.78 -21.60 11.37
CA THR A 258 15.87 -21.14 10.49
C THR A 258 15.31 -21.10 9.06
N GLY A 259 14.61 -20.07 8.70
CA GLY A 259 14.02 -19.92 7.36
C GLY A 259 14.71 -18.80 6.59
N PHE A 260 15.51 -19.14 5.63
CA PHE A 260 16.03 -18.24 4.61
C PHE A 260 14.97 -18.03 3.54
N PHE A 261 14.77 -16.76 3.10
CA PHE A 261 14.12 -16.50 1.84
C PHE A 261 14.93 -17.13 0.70
N SER A 262 14.47 -18.25 0.19
CA SER A 262 14.97 -18.79 -1.06
C SER A 262 14.26 -18.06 -2.19
N SER A 263 14.99 -17.22 -2.91
CA SER A 263 14.56 -16.65 -4.18
C SER A 263 14.34 -17.77 -5.18
N SER A 264 13.12 -18.17 -5.38
CA SER A 264 12.68 -18.85 -6.58
C SER A 264 11.27 -18.38 -6.87
N ALA A 265 11.24 -17.42 -7.81
CA ALA A 265 10.04 -17.04 -8.53
C ALA A 265 9.35 -18.29 -9.08
N VAL A 266 8.05 -18.37 -8.88
CA VAL A 266 7.11 -18.99 -9.80
C VAL A 266 5.89 -18.06 -9.87
#